data_2c33df7e8ff6b2bb534a2cead9a8d2fc
#
_entry.id   2c33df7e8ff6b2bb534a2cead9a8d2fc
#
_cell.length_a   1.000
_cell.length_b   1.000
_cell.length_c   1.000
_cell.angle_alpha   90.00
_cell.angle_beta   90.00
_cell.angle_gamma   90.00
#
_symmetry.space_group_name_H-M   'P 1'
#
loop_
_entity.id
_entity.type
_entity.pdbx_description
1 polymer ?
#
loop_
_entity_poly.entity_id
_entity_poly.type
_entity_poly.pdbx_seq_one_letter_code
_entity_poly.pdbx_strand_id
1 'polypeptide(L)'
;IVVGSNADAAHIVRTLERQRWAGIEVRGWFSTCDGLQPALAGVPHLGDLGALAAYVESHHISQVWIALPVSQQAAIDRIVTDLDHSTADIKFVPDLFGLQLLNHSVEQIAGLPVINLRASPLDGEARMVKGLEDRVLAALILVLIAPVLAAIGLGVKLTSPGPVLFKQKR
;
A
#
# COMPACT_ATOMS: atom_id res chain seq x y z
N ILE A 1 5.64 7.50 3.59
CA ILE A 1 5.56 8.50 4.67
C ILE A 1 6.06 7.89 5.96
N VAL A 2 6.71 8.70 6.82
CA VAL A 2 7.17 8.31 8.16
C VAL A 2 6.39 9.12 9.19
N VAL A 3 5.95 8.47 10.28
CA VAL A 3 5.26 9.09 11.42
C VAL A 3 6.04 8.79 12.68
N GLY A 4 6.44 9.81 13.44
CA GLY A 4 7.20 9.56 14.65
C GLY A 4 7.69 10.80 15.39
N SER A 5 8.48 10.54 16.45
CA SER A 5 9.26 11.60 17.10
C SER A 5 10.45 12.02 16.22
N ASN A 6 11.00 13.21 16.47
CA ASN A 6 12.14 13.72 15.70
C ASN A 6 13.33 12.75 15.61
N ALA A 7 13.63 12.03 16.69
CA ALA A 7 14.78 11.12 16.75
C ALA A 7 14.51 9.81 16.00
N ASP A 8 13.36 9.20 16.26
CA ASP A 8 12.98 7.89 15.69
C ASP A 8 12.66 8.01 14.21
N ALA A 9 11.89 9.03 13.83
CA ALA A 9 11.60 9.34 12.43
C ALA A 9 12.89 9.63 11.64
N ALA A 10 13.84 10.39 12.23
CA ALA A 10 15.11 10.67 11.58
C ALA A 10 15.95 9.42 11.33
N HIS A 11 15.92 8.45 12.26
CA HIS A 11 16.62 7.18 12.08
C HIS A 11 16.04 6.39 10.90
N ILE A 12 14.72 6.25 10.83
CA ILE A 12 14.05 5.53 9.75
C ILE A 12 14.26 6.23 8.41
N VAL A 13 14.04 7.55 8.34
CA VAL A 13 14.26 8.32 7.11
C VAL A 13 15.67 8.10 6.57
N ARG A 14 16.71 8.25 7.40
CA ARG A 14 18.10 8.04 6.97
C ARG A 14 18.36 6.62 6.51
N THR A 15 17.75 5.64 7.16
CA THR A 15 17.93 4.22 6.81
C THR A 15 17.28 3.91 5.47
N LEU A 16 16.05 4.38 5.24
CA LEU A 16 15.34 4.19 3.98
C LEU A 16 16.03 4.92 2.82
N GLU A 17 16.51 6.14 3.04
CA GLU A 17 17.23 6.89 2.00
C GLU A 17 18.57 6.27 1.60
N ARG A 18 19.29 5.66 2.54
CA ARG A 18 20.53 4.93 2.24
C ARG A 18 20.29 3.67 1.41
N GLN A 19 19.08 3.12 1.45
CA GLN A 19 18.75 1.87 0.79
C GLN A 19 17.75 2.06 -0.35
N ARG A 20 18.04 3.00 -1.25
CA ARG A 20 17.22 3.30 -2.44
C ARG A 20 16.93 2.09 -3.33
N TRP A 21 17.76 1.06 -3.27
CA TRP A 21 17.54 -0.19 -3.99
C TRP A 21 16.25 -0.92 -3.55
N ALA A 22 15.73 -0.66 -2.35
CA ALA A 22 14.47 -1.23 -1.87
C ALA A 22 13.23 -0.63 -2.56
N GLY A 23 13.41 0.36 -3.45
CA GLY A 23 12.32 0.99 -4.19
C GLY A 23 11.41 1.87 -3.34
N ILE A 24 11.85 2.25 -2.13
CA ILE A 24 11.09 3.09 -1.20
C ILE A 24 11.56 4.54 -1.30
N GLU A 25 10.65 5.43 -1.63
CA GLU A 25 10.87 6.87 -1.66
C GLU A 25 10.12 7.53 -0.50
N VAL A 26 10.85 8.22 0.38
CA VAL A 26 10.23 8.93 1.52
C VAL A 26 9.77 10.31 1.06
N ARG A 27 8.46 10.52 0.99
CA ARG A 27 7.83 11.79 0.54
C ARG A 27 7.81 12.86 1.61
N GLY A 28 7.76 12.46 2.88
CA GLY A 28 7.68 13.37 4.00
C GLY A 28 7.48 12.65 5.32
N TRP A 29 7.45 13.42 6.41
CA TRP A 29 7.21 12.87 7.72
C TRP A 29 6.20 13.70 8.51
N PHE A 30 5.50 13.04 9.43
CA PHE A 30 4.53 13.63 10.36
C PHE A 30 5.01 13.50 11.78
N SER A 31 4.77 14.53 12.60
CA SER A 31 5.10 14.51 14.03
C SER A 31 3.87 14.19 14.88
N THR A 32 4.13 13.66 16.08
CA THR A 32 3.10 13.50 17.12
C THR A 32 2.91 14.78 17.94
N CYS A 33 3.80 15.77 17.76
CA CYS A 33 3.77 17.05 18.48
C CYS A 33 3.25 18.14 17.56
N ASP A 34 2.43 19.02 18.10
CA ASP A 34 1.94 20.19 17.40
C ASP A 34 3.08 21.16 17.09
N GLY A 35 3.03 21.74 15.90
CA GLY A 35 3.96 22.78 15.45
C GLY A 35 4.87 22.38 14.31
N LEU A 36 5.40 23.39 13.62
CA LEU A 36 6.34 23.23 12.51
C LEU A 36 7.66 22.65 13.03
N GLN A 37 8.03 21.50 12.49
CA GLN A 37 9.27 20.82 12.78
C GLN A 37 10.27 20.98 11.62
N PRO A 38 11.59 21.01 11.87
CA PRO A 38 12.59 21.09 10.81
C PRO A 38 12.55 19.83 9.91
N ALA A 39 12.97 20.00 8.66
CA ALA A 39 13.13 18.88 7.75
C ALA A 39 14.11 17.84 8.32
N LEU A 40 13.78 16.55 8.18
CA LEU A 40 14.64 15.45 8.62
C LEU A 40 15.38 14.86 7.41
N ALA A 41 16.70 14.93 7.44
CA ALA A 41 17.55 14.39 6.37
C ALA A 41 17.15 14.85 4.95
N GLY A 42 16.66 16.08 4.81
CA GLY A 42 16.18 16.62 3.53
C GLY A 42 14.70 16.29 3.22
N VAL A 43 14.04 15.50 4.04
CA VAL A 43 12.62 15.14 3.89
C VAL A 43 11.75 16.18 4.61
N PRO A 44 10.74 16.76 3.94
CA PRO A 44 9.92 17.83 4.52
C PRO A 44 9.03 17.32 5.65
N HIS A 45 8.81 18.18 6.64
CA HIS A 45 7.76 18.01 7.64
C HIS A 45 6.41 18.38 7.02
N LEU A 46 5.44 17.47 7.06
CA LEU A 46 4.14 17.62 6.40
C LEU A 46 3.02 18.06 7.34
N GLY A 47 3.26 17.98 8.65
CA GLY A 47 2.30 18.38 9.66
C GLY A 47 2.20 17.41 10.85
N ASP A 48 1.08 17.49 11.54
CA ASP A 48 0.72 16.65 12.68
C ASP A 48 -0.14 15.44 12.26
N LEU A 49 -0.50 14.60 13.23
CA LEU A 49 -1.32 13.42 12.99
C LEU A 49 -2.71 13.74 12.42
N GLY A 50 -3.26 14.92 12.70
CA GLY A 50 -4.58 15.30 12.23
C GLY A 50 -4.66 15.49 10.72
N ALA A 51 -3.53 15.83 10.07
CA ALA A 51 -3.45 15.98 8.62
C ALA A 51 -3.05 14.68 7.88
N LEU A 52 -2.64 13.63 8.61
CA LEU A 52 -2.08 12.42 8.03
C LEU A 52 -3.05 11.70 7.09
N ALA A 53 -4.28 11.43 7.53
CA ALA A 53 -5.25 10.67 6.75
C ALA A 53 -5.60 11.37 5.43
N ALA A 54 -5.90 12.67 5.49
CA ALA A 54 -6.21 13.47 4.31
C ALA A 54 -5.02 13.52 3.32
N TYR A 55 -3.79 13.58 3.84
CA TYR A 55 -2.59 13.58 3.01
C TYR A 55 -2.39 12.21 2.32
N VAL A 56 -2.55 11.11 3.05
CA VAL A 56 -2.41 9.75 2.53
C VAL A 56 -3.38 9.50 1.38
N GLU A 57 -4.64 9.90 1.54
CA GLU A 57 -5.66 9.75 0.50
C GLU A 57 -5.38 10.63 -0.73
N SER A 58 -5.10 11.93 -0.52
CA SER A 58 -4.93 12.88 -1.63
C SER A 58 -3.68 12.60 -2.48
N HIS A 59 -2.63 12.01 -1.90
CA HIS A 59 -1.36 11.74 -2.59
C HIS A 59 -1.17 10.25 -2.92
N HIS A 60 -2.19 9.41 -2.73
CA HIS A 60 -2.14 7.96 -3.00
C HIS A 60 -0.91 7.28 -2.40
N ILE A 61 -0.67 7.52 -1.12
CA ILE A 61 0.49 6.98 -0.42
C ILE A 61 0.32 5.47 -0.24
N SER A 62 1.32 4.70 -0.66
CA SER A 62 1.29 3.24 -0.58
C SER A 62 1.68 2.72 0.80
N GLN A 63 2.55 3.44 1.53
CA GLN A 63 3.09 2.95 2.80
C GLN A 63 3.20 4.06 3.84
N VAL A 64 2.78 3.75 5.07
CA VAL A 64 2.94 4.60 6.26
C VAL A 64 3.78 3.85 7.27
N TRP A 65 4.92 4.42 7.65
CA TRP A 65 5.88 3.85 8.58
C TRP A 65 5.76 4.53 9.93
N ILE A 66 5.31 3.80 10.94
CA ILE A 66 5.12 4.31 12.30
C ILE A 66 6.39 4.05 13.11
N ALA A 67 7.05 5.13 13.53
CA ALA A 67 8.24 5.15 14.38
C ALA A 67 7.91 5.73 15.74
N LEU A 68 7.04 5.07 16.47
CA LEU A 68 6.61 5.49 17.80
C LEU A 68 6.99 4.43 18.84
N PRO A 69 7.39 4.83 20.05
CA PRO A 69 7.60 3.88 21.14
C PRO A 69 6.26 3.21 21.50
N VAL A 70 6.32 1.95 21.91
CA VAL A 70 5.14 1.16 22.30
C VAL A 70 4.35 1.83 23.43
N SER A 71 5.01 2.65 24.25
CA SER A 71 4.35 3.46 25.29
C SER A 71 3.33 4.46 24.76
N GLN A 72 3.40 4.82 23.45
CA GLN A 72 2.44 5.68 22.77
C GLN A 72 1.37 4.89 22.01
N GLN A 73 0.93 3.78 22.57
CA GLN A 73 -0.06 2.90 21.93
C GLN A 73 -1.33 3.64 21.50
N ALA A 74 -1.82 4.59 22.28
CA ALA A 74 -3.01 5.37 21.93
C ALA A 74 -2.83 6.17 20.63
N ALA A 75 -1.63 6.69 20.36
CA ALA A 75 -1.33 7.38 19.11
C ALA A 75 -1.25 6.38 17.94
N ILE A 76 -0.67 5.20 18.17
CA ILE A 76 -0.60 4.12 17.17
C ILE A 76 -2.01 3.66 16.80
N ASP A 77 -2.86 3.38 17.78
CA ASP A 77 -4.25 2.94 17.57
C ASP A 77 -5.06 3.99 16.81
N ARG A 78 -4.85 5.27 17.14
CA ARG A 78 -5.48 6.39 16.41
C ARG A 78 -5.04 6.41 14.96
N ILE A 79 -3.75 6.31 14.66
CA ILE A 79 -3.23 6.29 13.29
C ILE A 79 -3.83 5.12 12.49
N VAL A 80 -3.89 3.94 13.09
CA VAL A 80 -4.46 2.74 12.46
C VAL A 80 -5.94 2.95 12.16
N THR A 81 -6.69 3.55 13.11
CA THR A 81 -8.13 3.83 12.96
C THR A 81 -8.38 4.91 11.90
N ASP A 82 -7.62 6.01 11.93
CA ASP A 82 -7.78 7.12 10.99
C ASP A 82 -7.45 6.70 9.54
N LEU A 83 -6.58 5.69 9.38
CA LEU A 83 -6.21 5.13 8.08
C LEU A 83 -7.01 3.87 7.69
N ASP A 84 -8.04 3.51 8.45
CA ASP A 84 -8.82 2.28 8.20
C ASP A 84 -9.47 2.23 6.81
N HIS A 85 -9.83 3.37 6.26
CA HIS A 85 -10.42 3.51 4.94
C HIS A 85 -9.39 3.72 3.81
N SER A 86 -8.09 3.86 4.14
CA SER A 86 -7.03 4.02 3.15
C SER A 86 -6.54 2.67 2.62
N THR A 87 -5.93 2.68 1.43
CA THR A 87 -5.27 1.49 0.84
C THR A 87 -3.79 1.40 1.20
N ALA A 88 -3.30 2.26 2.10
CA ALA A 88 -1.91 2.30 2.51
C ALA A 88 -1.56 1.12 3.44
N ASP A 89 -0.41 0.51 3.22
CA ASP A 89 0.15 -0.47 4.15
C ASP A 89 0.74 0.25 5.37
N ILE A 90 0.32 -0.18 6.55
CA ILE A 90 0.81 0.39 7.80
C ILE A 90 1.91 -0.51 8.38
N LYS A 91 3.12 0.04 8.45
CA LYS A 91 4.33 -0.65 8.95
C LYS A 91 4.76 -0.02 10.26
N PHE A 92 4.80 -0.82 11.30
CA PHE A 92 5.28 -0.39 12.60
C PHE A 92 6.73 -0.81 12.80
N VAL A 93 7.58 0.16 13.13
CA VAL A 93 8.99 -0.05 13.51
C VAL A 93 9.11 0.19 15.00
N PRO A 94 9.05 -0.87 15.81
CA PRO A 94 9.18 -0.71 17.25
C PRO A 94 10.60 -0.30 17.64
N ASP A 95 10.73 0.49 18.69
CA ASP A 95 12.00 0.69 19.38
C ASP A 95 12.39 -0.61 20.11
N LEU A 96 13.23 -1.41 19.46
CA LEU A 96 13.61 -2.74 19.96
C LEU A 96 14.76 -2.73 20.95
N PHE A 97 15.29 -1.58 21.34
CA PHE A 97 16.40 -1.52 22.31
C PHE A 97 16.02 -2.10 23.70
N GLY A 98 14.73 -2.38 23.94
CA GLY A 98 14.23 -2.97 25.18
C GLY A 98 13.48 -4.31 25.03
N LEU A 99 13.20 -4.79 23.83
CA LEU A 99 12.39 -5.99 23.61
C LEU A 99 13.24 -7.12 23.00
N GLN A 100 13.66 -8.06 23.82
CA GLN A 100 14.05 -9.39 23.34
C GLN A 100 12.80 -10.09 22.82
N LEU A 101 12.54 -9.96 21.53
CA LEU A 101 11.42 -10.64 20.85
C LEU A 101 11.73 -12.14 20.75
N LEU A 102 11.24 -12.87 21.74
CA LEU A 102 11.14 -14.32 21.69
C LEU A 102 10.07 -14.69 20.64
N ASN A 103 10.51 -15.23 19.50
CA ASN A 103 9.69 -16.01 18.55
C ASN A 103 8.52 -15.32 17.81
N HIS A 104 8.65 -14.08 17.36
CA HIS A 104 7.74 -13.56 16.35
C HIS A 104 8.49 -13.34 15.04
N SER A 105 7.86 -13.65 13.91
CA SER A 105 8.40 -13.40 12.58
C SER A 105 8.40 -11.88 12.29
N VAL A 106 9.49 -11.24 12.68
CA VAL A 106 9.73 -9.83 12.34
C VAL A 106 10.34 -9.80 10.94
N GLU A 107 9.65 -9.21 10.02
CA GLU A 107 10.19 -8.95 8.69
C GLU A 107 11.28 -7.87 8.77
N GLN A 108 12.42 -8.09 8.13
CA GLN A 108 13.47 -7.08 8.04
C GLN A 108 13.39 -6.39 6.68
N ILE A 109 13.04 -5.12 6.67
CA ILE A 109 13.04 -4.31 5.46
C ILE A 109 14.17 -3.29 5.61
N ALA A 110 15.14 -3.34 4.70
CA ALA A 110 16.27 -2.42 4.70
C ALA A 110 17.07 -2.44 6.02
N GLY A 111 17.13 -3.60 6.72
CA GLY A 111 17.80 -3.76 8.01
C GLY A 111 17.04 -3.18 9.20
N LEU A 112 15.81 -2.71 8.98
CA LEU A 112 14.90 -2.30 10.04
C LEU A 112 13.94 -3.44 10.37
N PRO A 113 13.75 -3.80 11.65
CA PRO A 113 12.70 -4.72 12.07
C PRO A 113 11.34 -4.04 11.86
N VAL A 114 10.47 -4.67 11.11
CA VAL A 114 9.15 -4.12 10.76
C VAL A 114 8.07 -5.10 11.15
N ILE A 115 7.05 -4.60 11.82
CA ILE A 115 5.81 -5.33 12.08
C ILE A 115 4.72 -4.76 11.18
N ASN A 116 4.18 -5.57 10.29
CA ASN A 116 3.04 -5.18 9.48
C ASN A 116 1.78 -5.20 10.36
N LEU A 117 1.27 -4.05 10.73
CA LEU A 117 0.02 -3.92 11.46
C LEU A 117 -1.19 -4.12 10.56
N ARG A 118 -1.02 -3.80 9.29
CA ARG A 118 -2.00 -4.00 8.24
C ARG A 118 -1.28 -4.18 6.92
N ALA A 119 -1.46 -5.32 6.30
CA ALA A 119 -1.00 -5.59 4.95
C ALA A 119 -2.21 -5.68 4.02
N SER A 120 -2.11 -5.06 2.86
CA SER A 120 -3.13 -5.26 1.82
C SER A 120 -3.12 -6.74 1.40
N PRO A 121 -4.29 -7.41 1.31
CA PRO A 121 -4.35 -8.83 0.93
C PRO A 121 -3.85 -9.10 -0.50
N LEU A 122 -3.40 -8.08 -1.22
CA LEU A 122 -2.96 -8.13 -2.61
C LEU A 122 -1.46 -7.86 -2.79
N ASP A 123 -0.63 -8.14 -1.80
CA ASP A 123 0.82 -7.94 -1.91
C ASP A 123 1.48 -8.94 -2.87
N GLY A 124 2.34 -8.38 -3.73
CA GLY A 124 3.35 -9.02 -4.57
C GLY A 124 2.97 -10.35 -5.21
N GLU A 125 3.24 -11.44 -4.54
CA GLU A 125 3.02 -12.80 -5.05
C GLU A 125 1.53 -13.14 -5.20
N ALA A 126 0.69 -12.72 -4.26
CA ALA A 126 -0.75 -12.94 -4.32
C ALA A 126 -1.40 -12.22 -5.52
N ARG A 127 -0.89 -11.04 -5.89
CA ARG A 127 -1.36 -10.30 -7.08
C ARG A 127 -0.98 -11.02 -8.37
N MET A 128 0.22 -11.61 -8.44
CA MET A 128 0.64 -12.38 -9.61
C MET A 128 -0.16 -13.67 -9.75
N VAL A 129 -0.35 -14.41 -8.66
CA VAL A 129 -1.15 -15.64 -8.63
C VAL A 129 -2.58 -15.34 -9.03
N LYS A 130 -3.20 -14.31 -8.44
CA LYS A 130 -4.54 -13.87 -8.79
C LYS A 130 -4.65 -13.43 -10.24
N GLY A 131 -3.67 -12.69 -10.77
CA GLY A 131 -3.66 -12.29 -12.17
C GLY A 131 -3.54 -13.47 -13.15
N LEU A 132 -2.86 -14.54 -12.76
CA LEU A 132 -2.80 -15.78 -13.54
C LEU A 132 -4.12 -16.55 -13.45
N GLU A 133 -4.66 -16.72 -12.25
CA GLU A 133 -5.95 -17.36 -12.00
C GLU A 133 -7.07 -16.70 -12.79
N ASP A 134 -7.18 -15.37 -12.72
CA ASP A 134 -8.19 -14.59 -13.45
C ASP A 134 -8.07 -14.80 -14.97
N ARG A 135 -6.85 -14.87 -15.53
CA ARG A 135 -6.63 -15.11 -16.96
C ARG A 135 -7.02 -16.54 -17.37
N VAL A 136 -6.64 -17.52 -16.57
CA VAL A 136 -6.98 -18.93 -16.83
C VAL A 136 -8.49 -19.12 -16.76
N LEU A 137 -9.13 -18.57 -15.72
CA LEU A 137 -10.58 -18.66 -15.55
C LEU A 137 -11.33 -17.94 -16.69
N ALA A 138 -10.89 -16.74 -17.07
CA ALA A 138 -11.47 -16.01 -18.19
C ALA A 138 -11.34 -16.75 -19.51
N ALA A 139 -10.18 -17.38 -19.79
CA ALA A 139 -9.98 -18.19 -20.98
C ALA A 139 -10.89 -19.42 -20.99
N LEU A 140 -11.03 -20.10 -19.86
CA LEU A 140 -11.90 -21.28 -19.72
C LEU A 140 -13.37 -20.91 -19.95
N ILE A 141 -13.83 -19.81 -19.37
CA ILE A 141 -15.19 -19.28 -19.56
C ILE A 141 -15.40 -18.92 -21.03
N LEU A 142 -14.42 -18.26 -21.65
CA LEU A 142 -14.51 -17.88 -23.06
C LEU A 142 -14.65 -19.10 -23.99
N VAL A 143 -13.86 -20.15 -23.76
CA VAL A 143 -13.95 -21.42 -24.51
C VAL A 143 -15.31 -22.08 -24.32
N LEU A 144 -15.84 -22.07 -23.09
CA LEU A 144 -17.15 -22.64 -22.80
C LEU A 144 -18.30 -21.90 -23.50
N ILE A 145 -18.20 -20.57 -23.56
CA ILE A 145 -19.23 -19.70 -24.16
C ILE A 145 -19.04 -19.56 -25.67
N ALA A 146 -17.86 -19.82 -26.21
CA ALA A 146 -17.53 -19.65 -27.63
C ALA A 146 -18.55 -20.30 -28.61
N PRO A 147 -19.03 -21.55 -28.40
CA PRO A 147 -20.02 -22.14 -29.30
C PRO A 147 -21.33 -21.33 -29.31
N VAL A 148 -21.75 -20.82 -28.16
CA VAL A 148 -22.99 -20.00 -28.06
C VAL A 148 -22.79 -18.66 -28.77
N LEU A 149 -21.65 -18.03 -28.54
CA LEU A 149 -21.32 -16.77 -29.23
C LEU A 149 -21.19 -16.94 -30.74
N ALA A 150 -20.61 -18.05 -31.18
CA ALA A 150 -20.51 -18.39 -32.59
C ALA A 150 -21.90 -18.60 -33.22
N ALA A 151 -22.79 -19.30 -32.55
CA ALA A 151 -24.17 -19.55 -33.01
C ALA A 151 -24.94 -18.22 -33.10
N ILE A 152 -24.82 -17.35 -32.10
CA ILE A 152 -25.43 -16.00 -32.13
C ILE A 152 -24.85 -15.17 -33.26
N GLY A 153 -23.52 -15.16 -33.41
CA GLY A 153 -22.83 -14.40 -34.46
C GLY A 153 -23.24 -14.85 -35.85
N LEU A 154 -23.40 -16.17 -36.06
CA LEU A 154 -23.90 -16.74 -37.32
C LEU A 154 -25.35 -16.32 -37.55
N GLY A 155 -26.20 -16.40 -36.53
CA GLY A 155 -27.59 -15.95 -36.60
C GLY A 155 -27.72 -14.49 -37.01
N VAL A 156 -26.95 -13.61 -36.37
CA VAL A 156 -26.90 -12.18 -36.72
C VAL A 156 -26.43 -11.96 -38.18
N LYS A 157 -25.41 -12.71 -38.61
CA LYS A 157 -24.87 -12.57 -39.98
C LYS A 157 -25.84 -13.06 -41.04
N LEU A 158 -26.66 -14.06 -40.73
CA LEU A 158 -27.68 -14.57 -41.67
C LEU A 158 -28.93 -13.68 -41.74
N THR A 159 -29.23 -12.97 -40.65
CA THR A 159 -30.47 -12.16 -40.55
C THR A 159 -30.23 -10.68 -40.81
N SER A 160 -28.99 -10.18 -40.76
CA SER A 160 -28.66 -8.77 -40.90
C SER A 160 -27.39 -8.54 -41.75
N PRO A 161 -27.38 -7.58 -42.72
CA PRO A 161 -26.20 -7.25 -43.50
C PRO A 161 -25.13 -6.43 -42.74
N GLY A 162 -25.29 -6.26 -41.39
CA GLY A 162 -24.39 -5.48 -40.55
C GLY A 162 -23.21 -6.27 -39.97
N PRO A 163 -22.27 -5.58 -39.30
CA PRO A 163 -21.20 -6.23 -38.55
C PRO A 163 -21.75 -6.92 -37.29
N VAL A 164 -21.20 -8.11 -36.96
CA VAL A 164 -21.59 -8.90 -35.80
C VAL A 164 -21.24 -8.21 -34.46
N LEU A 165 -20.19 -7.38 -34.44
CA LEU A 165 -19.77 -6.60 -33.28
C LEU A 165 -19.97 -5.10 -33.54
N PHE A 166 -20.73 -4.47 -32.65
CA PHE A 166 -20.91 -3.02 -32.70
C PHE A 166 -19.73 -2.30 -32.07
N LYS A 167 -19.04 -1.44 -32.80
CA LYS A 167 -17.89 -0.67 -32.32
C LYS A 167 -18.29 0.80 -32.16
N GLN A 168 -18.44 1.25 -30.93
CA GLN A 168 -18.69 2.66 -30.61
C GLN A 168 -17.36 3.38 -30.32
N LYS A 169 -17.12 4.52 -30.98
CA LYS A 169 -16.04 5.43 -30.59
C LYS A 169 -16.53 6.29 -29.42
N ARG A 170 -15.79 6.32 -28.33
CA ARG A 170 -15.94 7.33 -27.27
C ARG A 170 -15.01 8.48 -27.56
#